data_ff8bdc6dfc815d1d1fca0d5a7e5187a6
#
_entry.id   ff8bdc6dfc815d1d1fca0d5a7e5187a6
#
_cell.length_a   1.000
_cell.length_b   1.000
_cell.length_c   1.000
_cell.angle_alpha   90.00
_cell.angle_beta   90.00
_cell.angle_gamma   90.00
#
_symmetry.space_group_name_H-M   'P 1'
#
loop_
_entity.id
_entity.type
_entity.pdbx_description
1 polymer ?
#
loop_
_entity_poly.entity_id
_entity_poly.type
_entity_poly.pdbx_seq_one_letter_code
_entity_poly.pdbx_strand_id
1 'polypeptide(L)'
;TFVKIEAMTKANGYASNSGNIDDLARFGFNEVDSSTVIRSDLVSTNALTASHDIKINDVAIGASDSASAAAKAISINAVSSSTNITASGINVVTLDINVSEASSAASNISINGNAINFSSITNTTETITAINNASIGDIVASANSDGEVELSSASGADILITHSGTPGV
;
A
#
# COMPACT_ATOMS: atom_id res chain seq x y z
N THR A 1 -0.61 -4.65 -0.88
CA THR A 1 0.32 -3.62 -0.33
C THR A 1 1.75 -4.01 -0.70
N PHE A 2 2.52 -3.09 -1.25
CA PHE A 2 3.92 -3.31 -1.61
C PHE A 2 4.77 -2.08 -1.32
N VAL A 3 6.08 -2.27 -1.19
CA VAL A 3 7.06 -1.19 -1.03
C VAL A 3 7.80 -1.01 -2.35
N LYS A 4 7.89 0.25 -2.79
CA LYS A 4 8.72 0.64 -3.92
C LYS A 4 9.97 1.32 -3.37
N ILE A 5 11.14 0.87 -3.77
CA ILE A 5 12.44 1.47 -3.45
C ILE A 5 13.01 2.08 -4.71
N GLU A 6 13.34 3.36 -4.65
CA GLU A 6 13.99 4.08 -5.75
C GLU A 6 15.39 4.52 -5.35
N ALA A 7 16.38 4.16 -6.15
CA ALA A 7 17.73 4.70 -5.98
C ALA A 7 17.78 6.16 -6.46
N MET A 8 18.22 7.07 -5.62
CA MET A 8 18.35 8.50 -5.94
C MET A 8 19.46 8.78 -6.95
N THR A 9 20.40 7.89 -7.11
CA THR A 9 21.43 7.93 -8.15
C THR A 9 21.60 6.53 -8.70
N LYS A 10 22.02 6.46 -9.98
CA LYS A 10 22.37 5.18 -10.60
C LYS A 10 23.51 4.57 -9.78
N ALA A 11 23.14 3.80 -8.77
CA ALA A 11 24.12 3.15 -7.92
C ALA A 11 24.74 2.01 -8.72
N ASN A 12 25.97 2.21 -9.18
CA ASN A 12 26.75 1.15 -9.79
C ASN A 12 27.12 0.04 -8.79
N GLY A 13 26.55 0.06 -7.60
CA GLY A 13 27.07 -0.75 -6.53
C GLY A 13 26.20 -1.85 -6.00
N TYR A 14 24.91 -1.72 -6.04
CA TYR A 14 24.10 -2.75 -5.38
C TYR A 14 23.98 -4.04 -6.20
N ALA A 15 24.20 -3.94 -7.49
CA ALA A 15 24.18 -5.12 -8.35
C ALA A 15 25.44 -5.98 -8.27
N SER A 16 26.46 -5.50 -7.60
CA SER A 16 27.71 -6.19 -7.61
C SER A 16 28.03 -7.00 -6.39
N ASN A 17 27.12 -6.96 -5.49
CA ASN A 17 27.59 -7.42 -4.35
C ASN A 17 27.18 -8.55 -3.70
N SER A 18 27.82 -9.37 -3.48
CA SER A 18 28.05 -10.33 -2.39
C SER A 18 27.13 -10.29 -1.17
N GLY A 19 26.15 -9.41 -1.18
CA GLY A 19 24.97 -9.44 -0.33
C GLY A 19 24.06 -10.58 -0.80
N ASN A 20 23.74 -11.48 0.10
CA ASN A 20 22.94 -12.63 -0.16
C ASN A 20 21.56 -12.17 -0.68
N ILE A 21 21.15 -12.63 -1.86
CA ILE A 21 19.79 -12.41 -2.41
C ILE A 21 18.71 -12.79 -1.39
N ASP A 22 19.00 -13.73 -0.51
CA ASP A 22 18.12 -14.14 0.59
C ASP A 22 17.80 -13.00 1.56
N ASP A 23 18.66 -12.01 1.71
CA ASP A 23 18.40 -10.86 2.57
C ASP A 23 17.43 -9.86 1.93
N LEU A 24 17.44 -9.74 0.61
CA LEU A 24 16.45 -8.96 -0.14
C LEU A 24 15.08 -9.67 -0.17
N ALA A 25 15.05 -10.99 -0.23
CA ALA A 25 13.82 -11.77 -0.16
C ALA A 25 13.07 -11.56 1.17
N ARG A 26 13.76 -11.24 2.26
CA ARG A 26 13.12 -10.90 3.55
C ARG A 26 12.28 -9.63 3.49
N PHE A 27 12.59 -8.74 2.54
CA PHE A 27 11.75 -7.58 2.22
C PHE A 27 10.65 -7.90 1.21
N GLY A 28 10.59 -9.13 0.69
CA GLY A 28 9.72 -9.50 -0.41
C GLY A 28 10.24 -9.05 -1.77
N PHE A 29 11.53 -8.74 -1.90
CA PHE A 29 12.13 -8.41 -3.19
C PHE A 29 12.60 -9.69 -3.89
N ASN A 30 11.82 -10.13 -4.86
CA ASN A 30 12.11 -11.36 -5.59
C ASN A 30 12.90 -11.12 -6.86
N GLU A 31 13.01 -9.89 -7.33
CA GLU A 31 13.62 -9.60 -8.61
C GLU A 31 14.37 -8.26 -8.57
N VAL A 32 15.60 -8.28 -8.99
CA VAL A 32 16.41 -7.09 -9.24
C VAL A 32 16.60 -7.02 -10.75
N ASP A 33 15.83 -6.16 -11.39
CA ASP A 33 16.05 -5.87 -12.80
C ASP A 33 17.10 -4.76 -12.97
N SER A 34 17.43 -4.41 -14.22
CA SER A 34 18.35 -3.33 -14.54
C SER A 34 17.77 -1.93 -14.26
N SER A 35 16.58 -1.85 -13.70
CA SER A 35 15.95 -0.58 -13.33
C SER A 35 16.51 -0.06 -12.00
N THR A 36 16.36 1.23 -11.77
CA THR A 36 16.71 1.85 -10.49
C THR A 36 15.63 1.67 -9.42
N VAL A 37 14.58 0.93 -9.75
CA VAL A 37 13.41 0.71 -8.89
C VAL A 37 13.29 -0.77 -8.58
N ILE A 38 13.27 -1.11 -7.31
CA ILE A 38 12.99 -2.45 -6.81
C ILE A 38 11.58 -2.45 -6.22
N ARG A 39 10.75 -3.40 -6.64
CA ARG A 39 9.39 -3.58 -6.10
C ARG A 39 9.35 -4.84 -5.26
N SER A 40 8.77 -4.75 -4.08
CA SER A 40 8.47 -5.93 -3.28
C SER A 40 7.13 -6.53 -3.72
N ASP A 41 6.95 -7.80 -3.36
CA ASP A 41 5.62 -8.41 -3.25
C ASP A 41 4.85 -7.83 -2.05
N LEU A 42 3.85 -8.56 -1.55
CA LEU A 42 3.08 -8.13 -0.39
C LEU A 42 3.99 -7.90 0.83
N VAL A 43 3.80 -6.76 1.45
CA VAL A 43 4.53 -6.41 2.67
C VAL A 43 4.03 -7.26 3.84
N SER A 44 4.95 -7.79 4.63
CA SER A 44 4.63 -8.54 5.84
C SER A 44 3.68 -7.77 6.76
N THR A 45 2.74 -8.47 7.40
CA THR A 45 1.80 -7.91 8.37
C THR A 45 2.44 -7.58 9.73
N ASN A 46 3.74 -7.82 9.88
CA ASN A 46 4.50 -7.46 11.09
C ASN A 46 5.27 -6.16 10.89
N ALA A 47 5.33 -5.35 11.94
CA ALA A 47 6.19 -4.17 11.97
C ALA A 47 7.68 -4.58 11.92
N LEU A 48 8.53 -3.69 11.43
CA LEU A 48 9.97 -3.83 11.60
C LEU A 48 10.32 -3.61 13.07
N THR A 49 11.22 -4.42 13.58
CA THR A 49 11.76 -4.27 14.94
C THR A 49 13.28 -4.14 14.88
N ALA A 50 13.88 -3.57 15.91
CA ALA A 50 15.33 -3.40 15.99
C ALA A 50 16.11 -4.74 15.93
N SER A 51 15.44 -5.87 16.24
CA SER A 51 16.05 -7.20 16.19
C SER A 51 16.16 -7.81 14.78
N HIS A 52 15.54 -7.18 13.78
CA HIS A 52 15.59 -7.69 12.41
C HIS A 52 16.94 -7.48 11.71
N ASP A 53 17.82 -6.62 12.24
CA ASP A 53 19.17 -6.29 11.71
C ASP A 53 19.18 -6.04 10.19
N ILE A 54 18.19 -5.28 9.72
CA ILE A 54 18.04 -4.97 8.31
C ILE A 54 18.96 -3.82 7.95
N LYS A 55 19.73 -3.95 6.87
CA LYS A 55 20.66 -2.94 6.37
C LYS A 55 20.47 -2.65 4.90
N ILE A 56 20.64 -1.38 4.52
CA ILE A 56 20.73 -0.94 3.14
C ILE A 56 22.06 -0.20 3.00
N ASN A 57 22.94 -0.62 2.08
CA ASN A 57 24.29 -0.09 1.92
C ASN A 57 25.03 0.01 3.27
N ASP A 58 25.01 -1.07 4.04
CA ASP A 58 25.61 -1.19 5.38
C ASP A 58 25.02 -0.28 6.46
N VAL A 59 23.98 0.51 6.15
CA VAL A 59 23.29 1.36 7.10
C VAL A 59 22.07 0.63 7.66
N ALA A 60 21.99 0.50 8.99
CA ALA A 60 20.89 -0.16 9.65
C ALA A 60 19.58 0.62 9.52
N ILE A 61 18.50 -0.11 9.23
CA ILE A 61 17.14 0.43 9.19
C ILE A 61 16.49 0.25 10.56
N GLY A 62 15.93 1.32 11.10
CA GLY A 62 15.25 1.30 12.38
C GLY A 62 13.93 0.53 12.36
N ALA A 63 13.33 0.39 13.55
CA ALA A 63 11.98 -0.15 13.69
C ALA A 63 10.95 0.74 12.97
N SER A 64 9.85 0.14 12.52
CA SER A 64 8.69 0.89 11.99
C SER A 64 7.60 1.02 13.04
N ASP A 65 6.87 2.13 13.04
CA ASP A 65 5.80 2.40 14.00
C ASP A 65 4.62 1.42 13.87
N SER A 66 4.43 0.87 12.67
CA SER A 66 3.40 -0.13 12.40
C SER A 66 3.83 -1.11 11.31
N ALA A 67 2.93 -2.05 10.98
CA ALA A 67 3.12 -3.02 9.91
C ALA A 67 2.87 -2.46 8.52
N SER A 68 2.29 -1.25 8.38
CA SER A 68 1.91 -0.66 7.11
C SER A 68 3.12 -0.44 6.19
N ALA A 69 2.90 -0.46 4.87
CA ALA A 69 3.93 -0.12 3.89
C ALA A 69 4.45 1.31 4.09
N ALA A 70 3.55 2.24 4.46
CA ALA A 70 3.89 3.62 4.79
C ALA A 70 4.90 3.70 5.94
N ALA A 71 4.63 3.04 7.07
CA ALA A 71 5.52 3.06 8.23
C ALA A 71 6.89 2.46 7.92
N LYS A 72 6.94 1.39 7.13
CA LYS A 72 8.20 0.78 6.69
C LYS A 72 8.98 1.69 5.75
N ALA A 73 8.30 2.36 4.82
CA ALA A 73 8.91 3.34 3.94
C ALA A 73 9.50 4.52 4.74
N ILE A 74 8.80 5.00 5.77
CA ILE A 74 9.29 6.05 6.67
C ILE A 74 10.59 5.61 7.36
N SER A 75 10.66 4.38 7.88
CA SER A 75 11.87 3.86 8.53
C SER A 75 13.07 3.78 7.57
N ILE A 76 12.84 3.40 6.31
CA ILE A 76 13.88 3.41 5.27
C ILE A 76 14.31 4.84 4.96
N ASN A 77 13.35 5.75 4.80
CA ASN A 77 13.62 7.14 4.45
C ASN A 77 14.33 7.91 5.58
N ALA A 78 14.19 7.48 6.83
CA ALA A 78 14.90 8.08 7.96
C ALA A 78 16.42 8.03 7.80
N VAL A 79 16.94 7.11 7.01
CA VAL A 79 18.38 6.95 6.73
C VAL A 79 18.73 7.23 5.26
N SER A 80 17.82 7.83 4.50
CA SER A 80 17.99 8.07 3.05
C SER A 80 19.23 8.91 2.71
N SER A 81 19.61 9.87 3.56
CA SER A 81 20.82 10.67 3.35
C SER A 81 22.11 9.84 3.42
N SER A 82 22.11 8.72 4.13
CA SER A 82 23.27 7.84 4.26
C SER A 82 23.23 6.69 3.25
N THR A 83 22.03 6.26 2.85
CA THR A 83 21.85 5.14 1.93
C THR A 83 21.75 5.59 0.47
N ASN A 84 21.41 6.85 0.21
CA ASN A 84 21.01 7.39 -1.11
C ASN A 84 19.81 6.62 -1.71
N ILE A 85 18.95 6.04 -0.86
CA ILE A 85 17.77 5.28 -1.24
C ILE A 85 16.54 5.98 -0.68
N THR A 86 15.47 6.06 -1.47
CA THR A 86 14.14 6.45 -1.02
C THR A 86 13.16 5.30 -1.20
N ALA A 87 12.22 5.17 -0.27
CA ALA A 87 11.15 4.20 -0.32
C ALA A 87 9.79 4.88 -0.35
N SER A 88 8.85 4.30 -1.08
CA SER A 88 7.43 4.66 -1.03
C SER A 88 6.59 3.40 -0.82
N GLY A 89 5.56 3.51 0.00
CA GLY A 89 4.54 2.49 0.13
C GLY A 89 3.41 2.76 -0.86
N ILE A 90 2.77 1.70 -1.34
CA ILE A 90 1.50 1.78 -2.07
C ILE A 90 0.59 0.72 -1.49
N ASN A 91 -0.63 1.09 -1.15
CA ASN A 91 -1.66 0.14 -0.75
C ASN A 91 -2.76 0.11 -1.81
N VAL A 92 -3.12 -1.07 -2.28
CA VAL A 92 -4.16 -1.27 -3.27
C VAL A 92 -5.10 -2.36 -2.80
N VAL A 93 -6.39 -2.09 -2.83
CA VAL A 93 -7.46 -3.01 -2.45
C VAL A 93 -8.50 -3.03 -3.55
N THR A 94 -8.79 -4.21 -4.09
CA THR A 94 -9.92 -4.40 -5.00
C THR A 94 -11.18 -4.71 -4.21
N LEU A 95 -12.27 -4.04 -4.55
CA LEU A 95 -13.58 -4.22 -3.94
C LEU A 95 -14.53 -4.86 -4.95
N ASP A 96 -15.05 -6.02 -4.62
CA ASP A 96 -16.23 -6.58 -5.28
C ASP A 96 -17.48 -6.06 -4.55
N ILE A 97 -18.08 -5.03 -5.10
CA ILE A 97 -19.27 -4.39 -4.52
C ILE A 97 -20.51 -4.81 -5.29
N ASN A 98 -21.40 -5.56 -4.64
CA ASN A 98 -22.75 -5.75 -5.15
C ASN A 98 -23.54 -4.44 -4.98
N VAL A 99 -23.61 -3.65 -6.04
CA VAL A 99 -24.21 -2.30 -6.03
C VAL A 99 -25.70 -2.35 -5.65
N SER A 100 -26.42 -3.40 -6.02
CA SER A 100 -27.85 -3.52 -5.68
C SER A 100 -28.09 -3.74 -4.18
N GLU A 101 -27.17 -4.43 -3.52
CA GLU A 101 -27.21 -4.62 -2.06
C GLU A 101 -26.67 -3.39 -1.32
N ALA A 102 -25.60 -2.81 -1.82
CA ALA A 102 -24.99 -1.60 -1.25
C ALA A 102 -25.94 -0.39 -1.29
N SER A 103 -26.77 -0.27 -2.32
CA SER A 103 -27.78 0.80 -2.45
C SER A 103 -28.99 0.62 -1.53
N SER A 104 -29.13 -0.52 -0.87
CA SER A 104 -30.19 -0.68 0.12
C SER A 104 -29.97 0.26 1.32
N ALA A 105 -31.05 0.85 1.83
CA ALA A 105 -31.01 1.86 2.90
C ALA A 105 -30.37 1.39 4.23
N ALA A 106 -30.00 0.11 4.33
CA ALA A 106 -29.39 -0.49 5.51
C ALA A 106 -27.86 -0.67 5.41
N SER A 107 -27.27 -0.39 4.26
CA SER A 107 -25.83 -0.60 4.06
C SER A 107 -25.04 0.66 4.36
N ASN A 108 -24.35 0.68 5.50
CA ASN A 108 -23.39 1.73 5.86
C ASN A 108 -21.99 1.19 5.68
N ILE A 109 -21.37 1.49 4.56
CA ILE A 109 -19.95 1.21 4.31
C ILE A 109 -19.17 2.47 4.68
N SER A 110 -18.09 2.30 5.42
CA SER A 110 -17.15 3.39 5.66
C SER A 110 -15.72 2.97 5.29
N ILE A 111 -14.96 3.92 4.81
CA ILE A 111 -13.55 3.78 4.47
C ILE A 111 -12.77 4.72 5.39
N ASN A 112 -11.85 4.17 6.17
CA ASN A 112 -11.09 4.91 7.19
C ASN A 112 -11.99 5.77 8.09
N GLY A 113 -13.16 5.24 8.48
CA GLY A 113 -14.15 5.92 9.32
C GLY A 113 -15.03 6.94 8.61
N ASN A 114 -14.83 7.19 7.31
CA ASN A 114 -15.68 8.08 6.52
C ASN A 114 -16.80 7.30 5.86
N ALA A 115 -18.04 7.60 6.20
CA ALA A 115 -19.21 6.94 5.65
C ALA A 115 -19.39 7.31 4.17
N ILE A 116 -19.65 6.32 3.34
CA ILE A 116 -19.95 6.50 1.92
C ILE A 116 -21.44 6.35 1.70
N ASN A 117 -22.04 7.32 1.02
CA ASN A 117 -23.46 7.26 0.71
C ASN A 117 -23.71 6.50 -0.60
N PHE A 118 -24.27 5.30 -0.49
CA PHE A 118 -24.61 4.45 -1.63
C PHE A 118 -26.08 4.52 -2.06
N SER A 119 -26.93 5.36 -1.44
CA SER A 119 -28.39 5.32 -1.60
C SER A 119 -28.92 5.56 -3.04
N SER A 120 -28.08 6.07 -3.95
CA SER A 120 -28.46 6.35 -5.33
C SER A 120 -27.49 5.74 -6.34
N ILE A 121 -26.61 4.84 -5.89
CA ILE A 121 -25.57 4.24 -6.71
C ILE A 121 -26.15 3.02 -7.41
N THR A 122 -25.97 2.94 -8.72
CA THR A 122 -26.47 1.86 -9.56
C THR A 122 -25.39 1.14 -10.37
N ASN A 123 -24.16 1.66 -10.35
CA ASN A 123 -23.05 1.11 -11.11
C ASN A 123 -21.68 1.46 -10.52
N THR A 124 -20.63 0.80 -11.01
CA THR A 124 -19.23 0.98 -10.57
C THR A 124 -18.75 2.42 -10.71
N THR A 125 -19.13 3.13 -11.78
CA THR A 125 -18.69 4.52 -12.02
C THR A 125 -19.24 5.46 -10.96
N GLU A 126 -20.50 5.29 -10.58
CA GLU A 126 -21.13 6.07 -9.51
C GLU A 126 -20.53 5.73 -8.14
N THR A 127 -20.18 4.46 -7.91
CA THR A 127 -19.45 4.03 -6.72
C THR A 127 -18.11 4.75 -6.60
N ILE A 128 -17.30 4.74 -7.65
CA ILE A 128 -16.02 5.43 -7.73
C ILE A 128 -16.20 6.93 -7.45
N THR A 129 -17.21 7.54 -8.07
CA THR A 129 -17.51 8.95 -7.87
C THR A 129 -17.88 9.26 -6.41
N ALA A 130 -18.70 8.44 -5.78
CA ALA A 130 -19.09 8.62 -4.39
C ALA A 130 -17.90 8.51 -3.43
N ILE A 131 -17.03 7.54 -3.64
CA ILE A 131 -15.83 7.36 -2.82
C ILE A 131 -14.89 8.55 -2.98
N ASN A 132 -14.61 8.98 -4.21
CA ASN A 132 -13.71 10.10 -4.47
C ASN A 132 -14.26 11.44 -3.94
N ASN A 133 -15.57 11.63 -3.99
CA ASN A 133 -16.22 12.83 -3.42
C ASN A 133 -16.15 12.88 -1.89
N ALA A 134 -15.99 11.73 -1.22
CA ALA A 134 -15.81 11.69 0.22
C ALA A 134 -14.43 12.21 0.67
N SER A 135 -13.48 12.39 -0.26
CA SER A 135 -12.15 13.00 -0.03
C SER A 135 -11.40 12.38 1.16
N ILE A 136 -11.22 11.07 1.13
CA ILE A 136 -10.68 10.28 2.25
C ILE A 136 -9.15 10.25 2.20
N GLY A 137 -8.51 11.22 2.81
CA GLY A 137 -7.05 11.31 2.85
C GLY A 137 -6.43 11.27 1.45
N ASP A 138 -5.50 10.33 1.21
CA ASP A 138 -4.87 10.09 -0.09
C ASP A 138 -5.48 8.88 -0.84
N ILE A 139 -6.66 8.41 -0.39
CA ILE A 139 -7.33 7.29 -1.05
C ILE A 139 -8.00 7.78 -2.32
N VAL A 140 -7.70 7.08 -3.41
CA VAL A 140 -8.30 7.29 -4.73
C VAL A 140 -8.98 6.00 -5.16
N ALA A 141 -10.23 6.12 -5.60
CA ALA A 141 -10.97 5.04 -6.24
C ALA A 141 -10.85 5.12 -7.76
N SER A 142 -10.65 3.99 -8.41
CA SER A 142 -10.62 3.83 -9.88
C SER A 142 -11.23 2.49 -10.28
N ALA A 143 -11.50 2.30 -11.57
CA ALA A 143 -11.82 0.98 -12.10
C ALA A 143 -10.52 0.25 -12.46
N ASN A 144 -10.41 -1.03 -12.11
CA ASN A 144 -9.35 -1.91 -12.59
C ASN A 144 -9.67 -2.42 -14.01
N SER A 145 -8.79 -3.28 -14.57
CA SER A 145 -8.96 -3.85 -15.91
C SER A 145 -10.22 -4.73 -16.05
N ASP A 146 -10.73 -5.26 -14.96
CA ASP A 146 -11.88 -6.16 -14.92
C ASP A 146 -13.19 -5.39 -14.64
N GLY A 147 -13.10 -4.06 -14.46
CA GLY A 147 -14.24 -3.18 -14.19
C GLY A 147 -14.67 -3.15 -12.73
N GLU A 148 -13.87 -3.72 -11.82
CA GLU A 148 -14.09 -3.68 -10.37
C GLU A 148 -13.58 -2.36 -9.79
N VAL A 149 -14.05 -2.01 -8.59
CA VAL A 149 -13.55 -0.83 -7.86
C VAL A 149 -12.20 -1.14 -7.23
N GLU A 150 -11.19 -0.37 -7.58
CA GLU A 150 -9.88 -0.42 -6.95
C GLU A 150 -9.67 0.83 -6.10
N LEU A 151 -9.33 0.65 -4.83
CA LEU A 151 -8.90 1.71 -3.92
C LEU A 151 -7.38 1.71 -3.84
N SER A 152 -6.76 2.85 -4.00
CA SER A 152 -5.32 3.00 -3.85
C SER A 152 -4.98 4.13 -2.87
N SER A 153 -3.95 3.90 -2.03
CA SER A 153 -3.29 4.92 -1.23
C SER A 153 -1.85 5.06 -1.70
N ALA A 154 -1.50 6.21 -2.25
CA ALA A 154 -0.17 6.47 -2.78
C ALA A 154 0.90 6.60 -1.69
N SER A 155 0.51 6.88 -0.45
CA SER A 155 1.41 6.88 0.70
C SER A 155 1.66 5.47 1.25
N GLY A 156 0.85 4.48 0.85
CA GLY A 156 0.87 3.13 1.43
C GLY A 156 0.23 3.04 2.82
N ALA A 157 -0.58 4.04 3.21
CA ALA A 157 -1.36 3.99 4.43
C ALA A 157 -2.40 2.85 4.37
N ASP A 158 -2.79 2.36 5.54
CA ASP A 158 -3.79 1.30 5.62
C ASP A 158 -5.16 1.79 5.14
N ILE A 159 -5.85 0.93 4.40
CA ILE A 159 -7.23 1.14 3.96
C ILE A 159 -8.12 0.23 4.79
N LEU A 160 -8.84 0.84 5.75
CA LEU A 160 -9.78 0.12 6.60
C LEU A 160 -11.19 0.28 6.05
N ILE A 161 -11.81 -0.83 5.65
CA ILE A 161 -13.18 -0.86 5.19
C ILE A 161 -14.03 -1.50 6.28
N THR A 162 -15.06 -0.80 6.70
CA THR A 162 -16.02 -1.33 7.68
C THR A 162 -17.44 -1.24 7.12
N HIS A 163 -18.23 -2.22 7.47
CA HIS A 163 -19.65 -2.30 7.15
C HIS A 163 -20.44 -2.37 8.46
N SER A 164 -21.44 -1.51 8.60
CA SER A 164 -22.39 -1.57 9.71
C SER A 164 -23.80 -1.68 9.13
N GLY A 165 -24.46 -2.75 9.42
CA GLY A 165 -25.80 -3.07 8.95
C GLY A 165 -26.04 -4.56 9.07
N THR A 166 -27.29 -4.99 9.07
CA THR A 166 -27.60 -6.42 8.99
C THR A 166 -27.19 -6.89 7.61
N PRO A 167 -26.34 -7.93 7.48
CA PRO A 167 -26.12 -8.56 6.18
C PRO A 167 -27.50 -8.93 5.63
N GLY A 168 -27.84 -8.44 4.47
CA GLY A 168 -29.04 -8.89 3.78
C GLY A 168 -28.95 -10.41 3.59
N VAL A 169 -29.89 -11.13 4.15
CA VAL A 169 -30.05 -12.57 3.96
C VAL A 169 -30.46 -12.81 2.52
#